data_9b7d1d7a8ba588676b05570b513a5b4f
#
_entry.id   9b7d1d7a8ba588676b05570b513a5b4f
#
_cell.length_a   1.000
_cell.length_b   1.000
_cell.length_c   1.000
_cell.angle_alpha   90.00
_cell.angle_beta   90.00
_cell.angle_gamma   90.00
#
_symmetry.space_group_name_H-M   'P 1'
#
loop_
_entity.id
_entity.type
_entity.pdbx_description
1 polymer ?
#
loop_
_entity_poly.entity_id
_entity_poly.type
_entity_poly.pdbx_seq_one_letter_code
_entity_poly.pdbx_strand_id
1 'polypeptide(L)'
;RLTPASACDTVRVTVDDPTVAKAEIGTYAGTFVVTGVQNGETTLTVRAGAASATVNVIIDDEARNGWYEENGKHYWYVDGERQGLQKGGLEFTDPDTGCRYWLDPDDSGARAENRKVQLDEDRLCYFDENGCMAFGECLEHGGWYYYDEKTGAQCRGPVVLPDGRQVFYSLTNGKMLYGKQTICGTSFTFNTVNGSRSSGPDGLFWLEWGGKRYWFESWKRQGYNPYDSSYRGKEIYDPASDAWYWLDNIQNGAMAASKDVYQESNGGKWVRYDENGHMVKGWDVNENGTYYFDQITGAMAKGALLLDDVQYGFDPIMGTMLDCQWLHTEVGDYWYEGGIRQGTEGRGKEIYDLASDAWYWLDAVDNGKKAVSKDVYQESDGGKWVRYDADGHMIKGWDTQGVDRFYFDPITGAMAKGVVMIDGIRYWFDSRTGALIAPK
;
A
#
# COMPACT_ATOMS: atom_id res chain seq x y z
N ARG A 1 -43.72 39.00 4.46
CA ARG A 1 -44.65 38.28 5.35
C ARG A 1 -45.67 39.30 5.86
N LEU A 2 -46.98 39.01 5.70
CA LEU A 2 -48.03 39.87 6.27
C LEU A 2 -48.06 39.79 7.79
N THR A 3 -48.05 40.93 8.47
CA THR A 3 -48.22 41.02 9.93
C THR A 3 -49.27 42.09 10.25
N PRO A 4 -50.25 41.82 11.09
CA PRO A 4 -50.45 40.56 11.84
C PRO A 4 -50.93 39.40 10.96
N ALA A 5 -50.84 38.17 11.44
CA ALA A 5 -51.21 36.96 10.74
C ALA A 5 -52.69 36.86 10.35
N SER A 6 -53.53 37.76 10.87
CA SER A 6 -54.96 37.90 10.56
C SER A 6 -55.26 38.85 9.39
N ALA A 7 -54.24 39.42 8.73
CA ALA A 7 -54.48 40.28 7.55
C ALA A 7 -55.04 39.43 6.40
N CYS A 8 -56.21 39.84 5.88
CA CYS A 8 -56.96 39.16 4.82
C CYS A 8 -56.75 39.82 3.44
N ASP A 9 -55.76 40.70 3.30
CA ASP A 9 -55.51 41.40 2.04
C ASP A 9 -54.94 40.41 0.99
N THR A 10 -55.47 40.50 -0.22
CA THR A 10 -54.93 39.73 -1.35
C THR A 10 -53.55 40.28 -1.71
N VAL A 11 -52.53 39.43 -1.61
CA VAL A 11 -51.18 39.81 -2.03
C VAL A 11 -51.07 39.71 -3.55
N ARG A 12 -50.60 40.77 -4.18
CA ARG A 12 -50.31 40.81 -5.62
C ARG A 12 -48.83 41.10 -5.85
N VAL A 13 -48.28 40.46 -6.87
CA VAL A 13 -46.93 40.75 -7.34
C VAL A 13 -47.00 41.22 -8.79
N THR A 14 -46.26 42.26 -9.11
CA THR A 14 -46.08 42.77 -10.46
C THR A 14 -44.61 42.96 -10.76
N VAL A 15 -44.23 42.73 -12.00
CA VAL A 15 -42.90 42.97 -12.52
C VAL A 15 -42.98 44.15 -13.48
N ASP A 16 -42.11 45.16 -13.32
CA ASP A 16 -42.16 46.36 -14.14
C ASP A 16 -41.79 46.09 -15.62
N ASP A 17 -40.83 45.20 -15.85
CA ASP A 17 -40.47 44.73 -17.16
C ASP A 17 -40.61 43.19 -17.28
N PRO A 18 -41.76 42.70 -17.85
CA PRO A 18 -42.01 41.28 -18.01
C PRO A 18 -41.18 40.63 -19.11
N THR A 19 -40.39 41.38 -19.89
CA THR A 19 -39.39 40.83 -20.82
C THR A 19 -38.11 40.41 -20.12
N VAL A 20 -37.83 40.98 -18.95
CA VAL A 20 -36.67 40.64 -18.11
C VAL A 20 -37.00 39.50 -17.15
N ALA A 21 -38.12 39.60 -16.43
CA ALA A 21 -38.56 38.56 -15.50
C ALA A 21 -40.07 38.42 -15.43
N LYS A 22 -40.55 37.24 -14.97
CA LYS A 22 -41.98 36.98 -14.66
C LYS A 22 -42.10 36.56 -13.21
N ALA A 23 -43.22 36.90 -12.57
CA ALA A 23 -43.51 36.47 -11.22
C ALA A 23 -44.88 35.81 -11.15
N GLU A 24 -44.94 34.63 -10.53
CA GLU A 24 -46.16 33.84 -10.35
C GLU A 24 -46.34 33.47 -8.87
N ILE A 25 -47.58 33.15 -8.46
CA ILE A 25 -47.87 32.70 -7.11
C ILE A 25 -47.21 31.33 -6.90
N GLY A 26 -46.42 31.22 -5.85
CA GLY A 26 -45.73 29.96 -5.50
C GLY A 26 -46.68 28.93 -4.88
N THR A 27 -46.22 27.70 -4.80
CA THR A 27 -46.96 26.54 -4.27
C THR A 27 -47.30 26.69 -2.77
N TYR A 28 -46.49 27.43 -2.04
CA TYR A 28 -46.71 27.70 -0.61
C TYR A 28 -47.37 29.06 -0.40
N ALA A 29 -48.28 29.13 0.54
CA ALA A 29 -48.98 30.37 0.86
C ALA A 29 -48.04 31.52 1.21
N GLY A 30 -48.17 32.65 0.54
CA GLY A 30 -47.31 33.85 0.75
C GLY A 30 -45.97 33.79 0.07
N THR A 31 -45.75 32.87 -0.86
CA THR A 31 -44.52 32.81 -1.69
C THR A 31 -44.84 33.15 -3.16
N PHE A 32 -43.82 33.67 -3.85
CA PHE A 32 -43.86 33.91 -5.30
C PHE A 32 -42.64 33.24 -5.93
N VAL A 33 -42.80 32.71 -7.13
CA VAL A 33 -41.72 32.21 -7.97
C VAL A 33 -41.40 33.30 -9.00
N VAL A 34 -40.15 33.73 -9.03
CA VAL A 34 -39.63 34.66 -10.04
C VAL A 34 -38.81 33.88 -11.03
N THR A 35 -39.15 34.00 -12.33
CA THR A 35 -38.45 33.32 -13.42
C THR A 35 -37.81 34.39 -14.31
N GLY A 36 -36.49 34.29 -14.55
CA GLY A 36 -35.78 35.10 -15.54
C GLY A 36 -36.28 34.78 -16.96
N VAL A 37 -36.35 35.79 -17.81
CA VAL A 37 -36.76 35.67 -19.21
C VAL A 37 -35.63 36.07 -20.16
N GLN A 38 -34.97 37.17 -19.88
CA GLN A 38 -33.76 37.63 -20.58
C GLN A 38 -32.91 38.51 -19.66
N ASN A 39 -31.65 38.67 -20.01
CA ASN A 39 -30.72 39.54 -19.26
C ASN A 39 -31.27 40.95 -19.17
N GLY A 40 -31.16 41.54 -17.98
CA GLY A 40 -31.60 42.89 -17.69
C GLY A 40 -31.92 43.09 -16.23
N GLU A 41 -32.35 44.29 -15.93
CA GLU A 41 -32.74 44.75 -14.58
C GLU A 41 -34.17 45.17 -14.55
N THR A 42 -34.96 44.70 -13.58
CA THR A 42 -36.35 45.06 -13.42
C THR A 42 -36.71 45.16 -11.94
N THR A 43 -37.81 45.82 -11.63
CA THR A 43 -38.33 45.94 -10.28
C THR A 43 -39.54 45.04 -10.07
N LEU A 44 -39.52 44.28 -9.01
CA LEU A 44 -40.68 43.50 -8.55
C LEU A 44 -41.37 44.26 -7.45
N THR A 45 -42.65 44.54 -7.62
CA THR A 45 -43.48 45.22 -6.63
C THR A 45 -44.49 44.23 -6.03
N VAL A 46 -44.46 44.08 -4.72
CA VAL A 46 -45.41 43.28 -3.93
C VAL A 46 -46.37 44.22 -3.21
N ARG A 47 -47.69 44.05 -3.38
CA ARG A 47 -48.74 44.86 -2.73
C ARG A 47 -49.71 44.02 -1.92
N ALA A 48 -50.04 44.49 -0.73
CA ALA A 48 -51.07 43.91 0.12
C ALA A 48 -51.92 45.09 0.69
N GLY A 49 -53.12 45.31 0.18
CA GLY A 49 -53.90 46.47 0.51
C GLY A 49 -53.20 47.77 0.14
N ALA A 50 -53.02 48.66 1.12
CA ALA A 50 -52.31 49.94 0.96
C ALA A 50 -50.78 49.79 1.12
N ALA A 51 -50.27 48.66 1.61
CA ALA A 51 -48.85 48.42 1.78
C ALA A 51 -48.18 47.91 0.49
N SER A 52 -46.98 48.37 0.19
CA SER A 52 -46.17 47.92 -0.92
C SER A 52 -44.68 47.78 -0.54
N ALA A 53 -44.03 46.87 -1.15
CA ALA A 53 -42.56 46.71 -1.09
C ALA A 53 -42.01 46.43 -2.51
N THR A 54 -40.81 46.92 -2.77
CA THR A 54 -40.16 46.72 -4.06
C THR A 54 -38.83 45.95 -3.85
N VAL A 55 -38.48 45.10 -4.82
CA VAL A 55 -37.22 44.39 -4.86
C VAL A 55 -36.66 44.55 -6.27
N ASN A 56 -35.40 44.98 -6.35
CA ASN A 56 -34.67 44.98 -7.61
C ASN A 56 -34.28 43.56 -8.00
N VAL A 57 -34.57 43.17 -9.23
CA VAL A 57 -34.32 41.84 -9.80
C VAL A 57 -33.38 42.04 -11.00
N ILE A 58 -32.23 41.42 -10.93
CA ILE A 58 -31.23 41.39 -12.01
C ILE A 58 -31.22 39.98 -12.56
N ILE A 59 -31.49 39.84 -13.85
CA ILE A 59 -31.33 38.60 -14.61
C ILE A 59 -30.05 38.76 -15.42
N ASP A 60 -29.09 37.90 -15.15
CA ASP A 60 -27.81 37.84 -15.81
C ASP A 60 -27.60 36.38 -16.25
N ASP A 61 -27.70 36.16 -17.56
CA ASP A 61 -27.59 34.81 -18.17
C ASP A 61 -26.13 34.45 -18.47
N GLU A 62 -25.18 35.37 -18.25
CA GLU A 62 -23.76 34.99 -18.32
C GLU A 62 -23.41 34.16 -17.09
N ALA A 63 -23.22 32.87 -17.30
CA ALA A 63 -22.76 31.99 -16.27
C ALA A 63 -21.45 32.54 -15.69
N ARG A 64 -21.40 32.73 -14.36
CA ARG A 64 -20.20 33.23 -13.69
C ARG A 64 -19.03 32.32 -14.00
N ASN A 65 -17.96 32.87 -14.49
CA ASN A 65 -16.70 32.16 -14.75
C ASN A 65 -15.55 32.98 -14.18
N GLY A 66 -14.65 32.32 -13.44
CA GLY A 66 -13.50 32.97 -12.80
C GLY A 66 -13.74 33.39 -11.36
N TRP A 67 -12.93 34.35 -10.88
CA TRP A 67 -12.96 34.83 -9.50
C TRP A 67 -14.08 35.83 -9.25
N TYR A 68 -14.81 35.63 -8.15
CA TYR A 68 -15.80 36.57 -7.62
C TYR A 68 -15.60 36.77 -6.13
N GLU A 69 -15.67 38.03 -5.68
CA GLU A 69 -15.63 38.39 -4.28
C GLU A 69 -17.07 38.47 -3.71
N GLU A 70 -17.32 37.74 -2.61
CA GLU A 70 -18.59 37.77 -1.91
C GLU A 70 -18.34 37.85 -0.40
N ASN A 71 -18.84 38.92 0.24
CA ASN A 71 -18.67 39.18 1.69
C ASN A 71 -17.19 39.15 2.16
N GLY A 72 -16.27 39.68 1.34
CA GLY A 72 -14.85 39.75 1.64
C GLY A 72 -14.11 38.41 1.50
N LYS A 73 -14.69 37.45 0.81
CA LYS A 73 -14.08 36.16 0.45
C LYS A 73 -14.09 35.97 -1.06
N HIS A 74 -13.11 35.28 -1.58
CA HIS A 74 -12.98 34.97 -3.00
C HIS A 74 -13.41 33.57 -3.31
N TYR A 75 -14.23 33.42 -4.38
CA TYR A 75 -14.77 32.14 -4.85
C TYR A 75 -14.51 31.97 -6.33
N TRP A 76 -14.21 30.75 -6.74
CA TRP A 76 -14.05 30.40 -8.15
C TRP A 76 -15.33 29.77 -8.70
N TYR A 77 -15.78 30.30 -9.84
CA TYR A 77 -16.97 29.80 -10.54
C TYR A 77 -16.59 29.24 -11.92
N VAL A 78 -17.26 28.17 -12.31
CA VAL A 78 -17.23 27.59 -13.65
C VAL A 78 -18.68 27.32 -14.06
N ASP A 79 -19.10 27.91 -15.19
CA ASP A 79 -20.45 27.82 -15.74
C ASP A 79 -21.57 28.14 -14.72
N GLY A 80 -21.30 29.15 -13.90
CA GLY A 80 -22.21 29.59 -12.82
C GLY A 80 -22.17 28.79 -11.54
N GLU A 81 -21.44 27.68 -11.52
CA GLU A 81 -21.31 26.82 -10.34
C GLU A 81 -20.07 27.15 -9.51
N ARG A 82 -20.26 27.34 -8.22
CA ARG A 82 -19.16 27.58 -7.26
C ARG A 82 -18.37 26.29 -7.09
N GLN A 83 -17.06 26.41 -7.23
CA GLN A 83 -16.11 25.31 -7.10
C GLN A 83 -15.62 25.11 -5.65
N GLY A 84 -15.00 23.97 -5.37
CA GLY A 84 -14.38 23.67 -4.07
C GLY A 84 -15.34 23.20 -2.97
N LEU A 85 -16.58 22.83 -3.31
CA LEU A 85 -17.59 22.36 -2.36
C LEU A 85 -17.51 20.85 -2.07
N GLN A 86 -16.77 20.09 -2.89
CA GLN A 86 -16.60 18.65 -2.72
C GLN A 86 -15.81 18.32 -1.46
N LYS A 87 -16.10 17.17 -0.86
CA LYS A 87 -15.34 16.67 0.29
C LYS A 87 -13.85 16.54 -0.09
N GLY A 88 -12.97 17.16 0.70
CA GLY A 88 -11.53 17.20 0.46
C GLY A 88 -11.06 18.45 -0.28
N GLY A 89 -11.96 19.38 -0.62
CA GLY A 89 -11.62 20.66 -1.24
C GLY A 89 -11.17 20.55 -2.69
N LEU A 90 -10.66 21.65 -3.24
CA LEU A 90 -10.13 21.70 -4.59
C LEU A 90 -8.82 22.50 -4.65
N GLU A 91 -7.75 21.81 -5.01
CA GLU A 91 -6.49 22.42 -5.43
C GLU A 91 -6.52 22.64 -6.94
N PHE A 92 -6.30 23.86 -7.42
CA PHE A 92 -6.22 24.13 -8.86
C PHE A 92 -5.19 25.22 -9.15
N THR A 93 -4.68 25.19 -10.39
CA THR A 93 -3.79 26.25 -10.88
C THR A 93 -4.59 27.15 -11.81
N ASP A 94 -4.63 28.43 -11.48
CA ASP A 94 -5.26 29.44 -12.31
C ASP A 94 -4.41 29.63 -13.59
N PRO A 95 -4.99 29.40 -14.78
CA PRO A 95 -4.24 29.49 -16.02
C PRO A 95 -3.75 30.90 -16.36
N ASP A 96 -4.40 31.95 -15.85
CA ASP A 96 -4.06 33.33 -16.16
C ASP A 96 -2.90 33.85 -15.29
N THR A 97 -2.87 33.46 -14.03
CA THR A 97 -1.85 33.91 -13.08
C THR A 97 -0.74 32.89 -12.85
N GLY A 98 -0.98 31.60 -13.13
CA GLY A 98 -0.10 30.50 -12.80
C GLY A 98 -0.04 30.20 -11.30
N CYS A 99 -0.78 30.93 -10.47
CA CYS A 99 -0.89 30.67 -9.03
C CYS A 99 -1.67 29.39 -8.77
N ARG A 100 -1.21 28.64 -7.77
CA ARG A 100 -1.93 27.48 -7.25
C ARG A 100 -2.74 27.88 -6.02
N TYR A 101 -4.03 27.59 -6.06
CA TYR A 101 -5.01 27.96 -5.05
C TYR A 101 -5.61 26.73 -4.40
N TRP A 102 -6.15 26.92 -3.20
CA TRP A 102 -6.99 25.97 -2.48
C TRP A 102 -8.35 26.55 -2.20
N LEU A 103 -9.39 25.86 -2.67
CA LEU A 103 -10.79 26.18 -2.37
C LEU A 103 -11.27 25.27 -1.24
N ASP A 104 -11.61 25.89 -0.11
CA ASP A 104 -11.86 25.20 1.15
C ASP A 104 -13.34 24.80 1.27
N PRO A 105 -13.66 23.50 1.32
CA PRO A 105 -15.03 23.03 1.46
C PRO A 105 -15.65 23.41 2.81
N ASP A 106 -14.84 23.48 3.87
CA ASP A 106 -15.28 23.86 5.21
C ASP A 106 -15.64 25.37 5.29
N ASP A 107 -15.16 26.15 4.33
CA ASP A 107 -15.48 27.56 4.16
C ASP A 107 -16.33 27.82 2.88
N SER A 108 -17.21 26.89 2.56
CA SER A 108 -18.15 27.00 1.43
C SER A 108 -17.47 27.23 0.07
N GLY A 109 -16.28 26.67 -0.14
CA GLY A 109 -15.48 26.81 -1.35
C GLY A 109 -14.72 28.13 -1.45
N ALA A 110 -14.58 28.89 -0.35
CA ALA A 110 -13.76 30.09 -0.34
C ALA A 110 -12.28 29.78 -0.53
N ARG A 111 -11.56 30.67 -1.21
CA ARG A 111 -10.11 30.62 -1.37
C ARG A 111 -9.42 30.72 -0.03
N ALA A 112 -8.47 29.83 0.25
CA ALA A 112 -7.61 29.97 1.42
C ALA A 112 -6.67 31.17 1.25
N GLU A 113 -6.59 32.05 2.25
CA GLU A 113 -5.76 33.25 2.23
C GLU A 113 -5.06 33.43 3.57
N ASN A 114 -3.80 33.87 3.54
CA ASN A 114 -2.95 34.18 4.69
C ASN A 114 -2.97 33.12 5.80
N ARG A 115 -2.99 31.84 5.42
CA ARG A 115 -3.07 30.72 6.36
C ARG A 115 -2.44 29.43 5.84
N LYS A 116 -2.14 28.54 6.77
CA LYS A 116 -1.77 27.16 6.46
C LYS A 116 -3.00 26.27 6.35
N VAL A 117 -2.96 25.35 5.40
CA VAL A 117 -3.99 24.33 5.18
C VAL A 117 -3.31 22.97 5.08
N GLN A 118 -3.85 21.97 5.80
CA GLN A 118 -3.46 20.57 5.64
C GLN A 118 -4.24 20.01 4.45
N LEU A 119 -3.58 19.81 3.32
CA LEU A 119 -4.23 19.33 2.10
C LEU A 119 -4.42 17.81 2.12
N ASP A 120 -3.44 17.10 2.66
CA ASP A 120 -3.45 15.66 2.89
C ASP A 120 -2.55 15.30 4.09
N GLU A 121 -2.34 14.01 4.39
CA GLU A 121 -1.58 13.57 5.56
C GLU A 121 -0.15 14.15 5.62
N ASP A 122 0.47 14.41 4.46
CA ASP A 122 1.87 14.80 4.32
C ASP A 122 2.08 16.25 3.89
N ARG A 123 1.03 16.94 3.39
CA ARG A 123 1.17 18.29 2.82
C ARG A 123 0.47 19.35 3.65
N LEU A 124 1.22 20.02 4.52
CA LEU A 124 0.84 21.29 5.12
C LEU A 124 1.35 22.43 4.24
N CYS A 125 0.45 23.12 3.53
CA CYS A 125 0.78 24.20 2.61
C CYS A 125 0.39 25.57 3.20
N TYR A 126 1.10 26.64 2.81
CA TYR A 126 0.76 28.02 3.15
C TYR A 126 0.25 28.73 1.91
N PHE A 127 -0.83 29.47 2.08
CA PHE A 127 -1.41 30.35 1.08
C PHE A 127 -1.22 31.80 1.55
N ASP A 128 -0.64 32.62 0.71
CA ASP A 128 -0.33 34.02 1.02
C ASP A 128 -1.59 34.90 1.11
N GLU A 129 -1.41 36.22 1.27
CA GLU A 129 -2.50 37.19 1.34
C GLU A 129 -3.35 37.23 0.05
N ASN A 130 -2.81 36.81 -1.08
CA ASN A 130 -3.51 36.72 -2.36
C ASN A 130 -4.06 35.30 -2.61
N GLY A 131 -3.93 34.41 -1.64
CA GLY A 131 -4.34 33.01 -1.73
C GLY A 131 -3.41 32.14 -2.60
N CYS A 132 -2.28 32.64 -3.06
CA CYS A 132 -1.32 31.89 -3.84
C CYS A 132 -0.51 30.95 -2.95
N MET A 133 -0.39 29.68 -3.33
CA MET A 133 0.41 28.69 -2.60
C MET A 133 1.88 29.10 -2.58
N ALA A 134 2.50 29.06 -1.42
CA ALA A 134 3.92 29.37 -1.24
C ALA A 134 4.82 28.21 -1.71
N PHE A 135 5.93 28.56 -2.34
CA PHE A 135 7.02 27.67 -2.75
C PHE A 135 8.37 28.29 -2.37
N GLY A 136 9.36 27.45 -2.05
CA GLY A 136 10.69 27.90 -1.66
C GLY A 136 10.71 28.61 -0.29
N GLU A 137 11.69 29.51 -0.08
CA GLU A 137 11.75 30.32 1.15
C GLU A 137 10.62 31.34 1.18
N CYS A 138 9.86 31.34 2.27
CA CYS A 138 8.75 32.25 2.50
C CYS A 138 8.82 32.88 3.88
N LEU A 139 8.66 34.21 3.96
CA LEU A 139 8.52 34.94 5.21
C LEU A 139 7.04 34.97 5.60
N GLU A 140 6.71 34.29 6.67
CA GLU A 140 5.34 34.15 7.17
C GLU A 140 5.30 34.58 8.65
N HIS A 141 4.43 35.51 9.02
CA HIS A 141 4.21 35.95 10.42
C HIS A 141 5.51 36.14 11.22
N GLY A 142 6.52 36.77 10.60
CA GLY A 142 7.82 37.05 11.23
C GLY A 142 8.73 35.84 11.43
N GLY A 143 8.58 34.80 10.65
CA GLY A 143 9.48 33.66 10.58
C GLY A 143 9.72 33.20 9.16
N TRP A 144 10.92 32.71 8.91
CA TRP A 144 11.24 32.06 7.63
C TRP A 144 10.86 30.60 7.67
N TYR A 145 10.21 30.14 6.58
CA TYR A 145 9.82 28.76 6.31
C TYR A 145 10.29 28.36 4.93
N TYR A 146 10.30 27.08 4.65
CA TYR A 146 10.55 26.57 3.31
C TYR A 146 9.43 25.62 2.91
N TYR A 147 8.90 25.83 1.72
CA TYR A 147 7.88 25.03 1.09
C TYR A 147 8.47 24.34 -0.14
N ASP A 148 8.24 23.08 -0.26
CA ASP A 148 8.75 22.27 -1.39
C ASP A 148 8.36 22.89 -2.73
N GLU A 149 9.32 23.02 -3.63
CA GLU A 149 9.17 23.78 -4.88
C GLU A 149 8.14 23.20 -5.87
N LYS A 150 7.71 21.94 -5.68
CA LYS A 150 6.72 21.29 -6.56
C LYS A 150 5.41 21.00 -5.86
N THR A 151 5.47 20.57 -4.60
CA THR A 151 4.30 20.14 -3.85
C THR A 151 3.69 21.22 -2.98
N GLY A 152 4.46 22.27 -2.67
CA GLY A 152 4.08 23.30 -1.69
C GLY A 152 4.07 22.82 -0.25
N ALA A 153 4.52 21.59 0.03
CA ALA A 153 4.56 21.03 1.38
C ALA A 153 5.60 21.74 2.25
N GLN A 154 5.22 22.11 3.49
CA GLN A 154 6.14 22.69 4.46
C GLN A 154 7.28 21.71 4.78
N CYS A 155 8.51 22.15 4.56
CA CYS A 155 9.69 21.37 4.90
C CYS A 155 10.05 21.50 6.38
N ARG A 156 10.54 20.42 6.95
CA ARG A 156 11.10 20.33 8.31
C ARG A 156 12.44 19.61 8.26
N GLY A 157 13.33 19.95 9.19
CA GLY A 157 14.66 19.37 9.25
C GLY A 157 15.69 20.10 8.38
N PRO A 158 16.79 19.42 8.01
CA PRO A 158 17.86 19.99 7.19
C PRO A 158 17.38 20.21 5.76
N VAL A 159 17.70 21.37 5.20
CA VAL A 159 17.44 21.74 3.81
C VAL A 159 18.69 22.39 3.21
N VAL A 160 19.02 22.05 1.98
CA VAL A 160 19.99 22.78 1.16
C VAL A 160 19.20 23.67 0.23
N LEU A 161 19.31 24.98 0.42
CA LEU A 161 18.62 25.97 -0.40
C LEU A 161 19.23 26.09 -1.80
N PRO A 162 18.51 26.65 -2.77
CA PRO A 162 19.04 26.85 -4.13
C PRO A 162 20.34 27.67 -4.22
N ASP A 163 20.56 28.58 -3.24
CA ASP A 163 21.77 29.37 -3.11
C ASP A 163 22.95 28.63 -2.42
N GLY A 164 22.72 27.35 -2.08
CA GLY A 164 23.72 26.48 -1.44
C GLY A 164 23.79 26.61 0.08
N ARG A 165 23.00 27.47 0.72
CA ARG A 165 22.92 27.53 2.19
C ARG A 165 22.36 26.23 2.75
N GLN A 166 23.05 25.66 3.73
CA GLN A 166 22.56 24.57 4.58
C GLN A 166 21.83 25.18 5.78
N VAL A 167 20.52 25.06 5.83
CA VAL A 167 19.66 25.63 6.87
C VAL A 167 18.86 24.53 7.55
N PHE A 168 18.31 24.82 8.72
CA PHE A 168 17.49 23.86 9.45
C PHE A 168 16.14 24.49 9.81
N TYR A 169 15.08 23.81 9.40
CA TYR A 169 13.72 24.18 9.78
C TYR A 169 13.25 23.31 10.95
N SER A 170 12.72 23.96 11.97
CA SER A 170 12.25 23.33 13.21
C SER A 170 11.38 22.09 12.93
N LEU A 171 11.71 20.99 13.57
CA LEU A 171 10.97 19.73 13.45
C LEU A 171 9.54 19.83 14.01
N THR A 172 9.28 20.82 14.88
CA THR A 172 7.96 21.02 15.51
C THR A 172 7.04 21.95 14.72
N ASN A 173 7.56 23.10 14.28
CA ASN A 173 6.72 24.15 13.67
C ASN A 173 7.18 24.56 12.25
N GLY A 174 8.30 24.04 11.75
CA GLY A 174 8.84 24.35 10.43
C GLY A 174 9.53 25.72 10.31
N LYS A 175 9.70 26.48 11.40
CA LYS A 175 10.38 27.77 11.36
C LYS A 175 11.89 27.60 11.26
N MET A 176 12.58 28.42 10.46
CA MET A 176 14.04 28.41 10.34
C MET A 176 14.71 28.64 11.70
N LEU A 177 15.75 27.89 11.99
CA LEU A 177 16.51 27.96 13.23
C LEU A 177 17.74 28.87 13.08
N TYR A 178 18.06 29.58 14.17
CA TYR A 178 19.18 30.50 14.25
C TYR A 178 20.00 30.25 15.53
N GLY A 179 21.26 30.68 15.52
CA GLY A 179 22.13 30.59 16.70
C GLY A 179 22.46 29.12 17.08
N LYS A 180 22.79 28.94 18.36
CA LYS A 180 23.14 27.62 18.89
C LYS A 180 21.88 26.83 19.23
N GLN A 181 21.76 25.61 18.70
CA GLN A 181 20.62 24.72 18.88
C GLN A 181 21.09 23.32 19.29
N THR A 182 20.29 22.63 20.11
CA THR A 182 20.43 21.20 20.36
C THR A 182 19.21 20.49 19.74
N ILE A 183 19.48 19.66 18.73
CA ILE A 183 18.43 19.00 17.94
C ILE A 183 18.67 17.50 18.05
N CYS A 184 17.71 16.74 18.56
CA CYS A 184 17.81 15.29 18.78
C CYS A 184 19.11 14.89 19.50
N GLY A 185 19.48 15.65 20.56
CA GLY A 185 20.70 15.43 21.33
C GLY A 185 22.00 15.94 20.68
N THR A 186 21.93 16.42 19.44
CA THR A 186 23.11 16.88 18.69
C THR A 186 23.17 18.41 18.65
N SER A 187 24.37 18.97 18.85
CA SER A 187 24.58 20.44 18.82
C SER A 187 24.85 20.93 17.41
N PHE A 188 24.12 21.97 17.04
CA PHE A 188 24.27 22.73 15.79
C PHE A 188 24.45 24.20 16.08
N THR A 189 25.12 24.91 15.19
CA THR A 189 25.17 26.37 15.22
C THR A 189 24.81 26.92 13.85
N PHE A 190 23.88 27.88 13.85
CA PHE A 190 23.40 28.55 12.65
C PHE A 190 23.71 30.03 12.71
N ASN A 191 23.98 30.64 11.60
CA ASN A 191 24.14 32.10 11.48
C ASN A 191 22.88 32.82 11.97
N THR A 192 23.03 33.85 12.78
CA THR A 192 21.91 34.55 13.40
C THR A 192 21.15 35.46 12.44
N VAL A 193 21.69 35.71 11.24
CA VAL A 193 21.09 36.61 10.24
C VAL A 193 20.38 35.81 9.13
N ASN A 194 21.09 34.83 8.56
CA ASN A 194 20.61 34.13 7.37
C ASN A 194 20.35 32.63 7.60
N GLY A 195 20.48 32.12 8.84
CA GLY A 195 20.19 30.74 9.21
C GLY A 195 21.17 29.69 8.67
N SER A 196 22.24 30.10 7.95
CA SER A 196 23.19 29.12 7.39
C SER A 196 23.95 28.37 8.48
N ARG A 197 24.16 27.08 8.29
CA ARG A 197 24.93 26.23 9.22
C ARG A 197 26.38 26.72 9.34
N SER A 198 26.83 26.90 10.56
CA SER A 198 28.24 27.24 10.90
C SER A 198 28.98 26.07 11.53
N SER A 199 28.28 25.20 12.27
CA SER A 199 28.83 23.97 12.84
C SER A 199 27.75 22.93 13.10
N GLY A 200 28.13 21.66 13.32
CA GLY A 200 27.27 20.52 13.56
C GLY A 200 27.62 19.38 12.61
N PRO A 201 26.88 18.25 12.65
CA PRO A 201 27.11 17.10 11.79
C PRO A 201 27.16 17.49 10.32
N ASP A 202 28.07 16.83 9.62
CA ASP A 202 28.22 16.89 8.18
C ASP A 202 28.40 15.48 7.64
N GLY A 203 28.16 15.27 6.34
CA GLY A 203 28.27 13.93 5.75
C GLY A 203 27.06 13.06 6.08
N LEU A 204 27.29 11.98 6.83
CA LEU A 204 26.30 10.94 7.12
C LEU A 204 25.79 11.08 8.57
N PHE A 205 24.48 11.19 8.78
CA PHE A 205 23.93 11.25 10.13
C PHE A 205 22.44 10.89 10.18
N TRP A 206 22.00 10.42 11.36
CA TRP A 206 20.61 10.19 11.70
C TRP A 206 19.98 11.38 12.42
N LEU A 207 18.70 11.64 12.13
CA LEU A 207 17.82 12.48 12.95
C LEU A 207 16.55 11.71 13.28
N GLU A 208 16.01 11.97 14.45
CA GLU A 208 14.77 11.34 14.92
C GLU A 208 13.73 12.41 15.24
N TRP A 209 12.52 12.28 14.67
CA TRP A 209 11.36 13.08 15.05
C TRP A 209 10.06 12.35 14.76
N GLY A 210 9.03 12.63 15.55
CA GLY A 210 7.73 11.97 15.41
C GLY A 210 7.80 10.46 15.60
N GLY A 211 8.75 9.95 16.40
CA GLY A 211 8.97 8.52 16.60
C GLY A 211 9.57 7.77 15.41
N LYS A 212 10.07 8.50 14.41
CA LYS A 212 10.70 7.93 13.21
C LYS A 212 12.12 8.43 13.06
N ARG A 213 13.00 7.59 12.48
CA ARG A 213 14.40 7.92 12.20
C ARG A 213 14.59 8.16 10.70
N TYR A 214 15.39 9.18 10.38
CA TYR A 214 15.66 9.61 9.01
C TYR A 214 17.17 9.75 8.80
N TRP A 215 17.65 9.26 7.65
CA TRP A 215 19.05 9.32 7.26
C TRP A 215 19.34 10.50 6.34
N PHE A 216 20.42 11.19 6.61
CA PHE A 216 20.89 12.32 5.82
C PHE A 216 22.30 12.06 5.28
N GLU A 217 22.48 12.41 4.02
CA GLU A 217 23.77 12.42 3.33
C GLU A 217 23.99 13.83 2.79
N SER A 218 25.04 14.51 3.22
CA SER A 218 25.34 15.90 2.83
C SER A 218 24.12 16.83 2.96
N TRP A 219 23.43 16.77 4.09
CA TRP A 219 22.21 17.57 4.41
C TRP A 219 20.97 17.23 3.58
N LYS A 220 21.00 16.23 2.74
CA LYS A 220 19.84 15.77 1.98
C LYS A 220 19.26 14.51 2.63
N ARG A 221 17.96 14.53 2.91
CA ARG A 221 17.23 13.36 3.36
C ARG A 221 17.24 12.30 2.27
N GLN A 222 17.54 11.09 2.65
CA GLN A 222 17.58 9.93 1.76
C GLN A 222 16.28 9.13 1.83
N GLY A 223 16.05 8.29 0.82
CA GLY A 223 14.90 7.40 0.75
C GLY A 223 13.57 8.08 0.47
N TYR A 224 13.57 9.38 0.18
CA TYR A 224 12.36 10.15 -0.12
C TYR A 224 12.44 10.82 -1.49
N ASN A 225 11.45 10.55 -2.33
CA ASN A 225 11.24 11.23 -3.61
C ASN A 225 9.73 11.39 -3.87
N PRO A 226 9.15 12.54 -3.52
CA PRO A 226 7.72 12.79 -3.69
C PRO A 226 7.29 12.96 -5.16
N TYR A 227 8.25 13.02 -6.08
CA TYR A 227 8.01 13.31 -7.50
C TYR A 227 7.97 12.05 -8.37
N ASP A 228 8.29 10.88 -7.80
CA ASP A 228 8.31 9.61 -8.50
C ASP A 228 7.51 8.58 -7.71
N SER A 229 6.30 8.31 -8.16
CA SER A 229 5.40 7.34 -7.53
C SER A 229 5.90 5.89 -7.63
N SER A 230 6.84 5.62 -8.52
CA SER A 230 7.47 4.30 -8.66
C SER A 230 8.63 4.10 -7.67
N TYR A 231 9.20 5.19 -7.15
CA TYR A 231 10.31 5.13 -6.19
C TYR A 231 9.82 4.54 -4.87
N ARG A 232 10.41 3.42 -4.45
CA ARG A 232 10.00 2.69 -3.24
C ARG A 232 10.78 3.08 -2.01
N GLY A 233 12.01 3.54 -2.18
CA GLY A 233 12.91 3.91 -1.08
C GLY A 233 14.36 3.65 -1.42
N LYS A 234 15.22 3.70 -0.41
CA LYS A 234 16.66 3.51 -0.56
C LYS A 234 17.22 2.59 0.51
N GLU A 235 18.01 1.61 0.11
CA GLU A 235 18.84 0.85 1.02
C GLU A 235 20.13 1.63 1.32
N ILE A 236 20.51 1.70 2.58
CA ILE A 236 21.77 2.33 3.03
C ILE A 236 22.51 1.43 3.98
N TYR A 237 23.82 1.57 4.03
CA TYR A 237 24.69 0.97 5.04
C TYR A 237 25.18 2.06 5.98
N ASP A 238 25.00 1.86 7.28
CA ASP A 238 25.54 2.73 8.32
C ASP A 238 26.77 2.09 8.96
N PRO A 239 27.99 2.62 8.69
CA PRO A 239 29.22 2.07 9.27
C PRO A 239 29.29 2.16 10.80
N ALA A 240 28.52 3.07 11.42
CA ALA A 240 28.55 3.26 12.87
C ALA A 240 27.85 2.12 13.62
N SER A 241 26.81 1.56 13.02
CA SER A 241 26.07 0.41 13.56
C SER A 241 26.42 -0.92 12.88
N ASP A 242 27.27 -0.90 11.85
CA ASP A 242 27.60 -2.04 10.99
C ASP A 242 26.34 -2.76 10.47
N ALA A 243 25.33 -1.97 10.02
CA ALA A 243 24.04 -2.50 9.62
C ALA A 243 23.49 -1.85 8.35
N TRP A 244 22.69 -2.63 7.63
CA TRP A 244 21.92 -2.16 6.48
C TRP A 244 20.51 -1.77 6.92
N TYR A 245 20.01 -0.68 6.35
CA TYR A 245 18.70 -0.10 6.63
C TYR A 245 17.94 0.16 5.34
N TRP A 246 16.62 0.16 5.43
CA TRP A 246 15.74 0.63 4.37
C TRP A 246 15.08 1.95 4.76
N LEU A 247 15.15 2.93 3.88
CA LEU A 247 14.51 4.23 4.00
C LEU A 247 13.29 4.23 3.08
N ASP A 248 12.10 4.20 3.67
CA ASP A 248 10.84 3.93 2.98
C ASP A 248 10.23 5.21 2.40
N ASN A 249 10.09 5.28 1.08
CA ASN A 249 9.49 6.44 0.41
C ASN A 249 8.03 6.69 0.83
N ILE A 250 7.25 5.62 1.03
CA ILE A 250 5.84 5.72 1.47
C ILE A 250 5.74 6.38 2.85
N GLN A 251 6.80 6.28 3.66
CA GLN A 251 6.91 6.95 4.96
C GLN A 251 7.83 8.18 4.93
N ASN A 252 7.90 8.86 3.80
CA ASN A 252 8.70 10.08 3.62
C ASN A 252 10.20 9.89 3.90
N GLY A 253 10.75 8.72 3.56
CA GLY A 253 12.16 8.38 3.79
C GLY A 253 12.46 7.97 5.25
N ALA A 254 11.47 7.63 6.03
CA ALA A 254 11.68 7.07 7.37
C ALA A 254 12.30 5.67 7.29
N MET A 255 13.13 5.34 8.29
CA MET A 255 13.68 4.02 8.47
C MET A 255 12.57 2.99 8.66
N ALA A 256 12.60 1.92 7.87
CA ALA A 256 11.72 0.77 8.06
C ALA A 256 12.16 -0.02 9.31
N ALA A 257 11.22 -0.40 10.15
CA ALA A 257 11.44 -1.26 11.31
C ALA A 257 10.27 -2.24 11.45
N SER A 258 10.55 -3.45 11.94
CA SER A 258 9.57 -4.56 12.07
C SER A 258 8.77 -4.77 10.79
N LYS A 259 9.44 -4.83 9.64
CA LYS A 259 8.79 -4.79 8.33
C LYS A 259 9.52 -5.62 7.28
N ASP A 260 8.74 -6.32 6.45
CA ASP A 260 9.24 -6.94 5.22
C ASP A 260 9.09 -5.94 4.06
N VAL A 261 10.15 -5.81 3.27
CA VAL A 261 10.23 -4.89 2.13
C VAL A 261 10.60 -5.65 0.87
N TYR A 262 9.86 -5.43 -0.21
CA TYR A 262 10.25 -5.89 -1.52
C TYR A 262 11.20 -4.89 -2.17
N GLN A 263 12.39 -5.34 -2.55
CA GLN A 263 13.40 -4.56 -3.25
C GLN A 263 13.54 -5.07 -4.67
N GLU A 264 13.49 -4.18 -5.65
CA GLU A 264 13.63 -4.54 -7.07
C GLU A 264 15.09 -4.81 -7.46
N SER A 265 16.03 -4.40 -6.63
CA SER A 265 17.47 -4.64 -6.84
C SER A 265 17.78 -6.14 -6.91
N ASN A 266 18.78 -6.50 -7.71
CA ASN A 266 19.27 -7.88 -7.88
C ASN A 266 18.20 -8.89 -8.29
N GLY A 267 17.30 -8.49 -9.19
CA GLY A 267 16.26 -9.37 -9.73
C GLY A 267 15.00 -9.50 -8.87
N GLY A 268 14.86 -8.66 -7.87
CA GLY A 268 13.74 -8.65 -6.95
C GLY A 268 13.92 -9.59 -5.76
N LYS A 269 13.85 -9.04 -4.56
CA LYS A 269 13.98 -9.81 -3.31
C LYS A 269 13.10 -9.25 -2.22
N TRP A 270 12.60 -10.12 -1.33
CA TRP A 270 12.03 -9.73 -0.05
C TRP A 270 13.13 -9.70 0.99
N VAL A 271 13.16 -8.64 1.79
CA VAL A 271 14.13 -8.41 2.88
C VAL A 271 13.35 -8.04 4.13
N ARG A 272 13.76 -8.53 5.29
CA ARG A 272 13.19 -8.17 6.59
C ARG A 272 14.09 -7.19 7.32
N TYR A 273 13.47 -6.19 7.94
CA TYR A 273 14.11 -5.28 8.86
C TYR A 273 13.54 -5.51 10.28
N ASP A 274 14.44 -5.66 11.26
CA ASP A 274 14.07 -5.90 12.65
C ASP A 274 13.46 -4.66 13.33
N GLU A 275 13.20 -4.74 14.62
CA GLU A 275 12.65 -3.62 15.41
C GLU A 275 13.58 -2.40 15.47
N ASN A 276 14.88 -2.59 15.30
CA ASN A 276 15.90 -1.54 15.26
C ASN A 276 16.14 -1.02 13.84
N GLY A 277 15.47 -1.60 12.84
CA GLY A 277 15.61 -1.29 11.41
C GLY A 277 16.82 -1.98 10.77
N HIS A 278 17.48 -2.92 11.44
CA HIS A 278 18.59 -3.66 10.86
C HIS A 278 18.09 -4.74 9.91
N MET A 279 18.76 -4.88 8.77
CA MET A 279 18.50 -5.98 7.85
C MET A 279 18.75 -7.32 8.54
N VAL A 280 17.73 -8.17 8.56
CA VAL A 280 17.83 -9.52 9.10
C VAL A 280 18.60 -10.41 8.14
N LYS A 281 19.50 -11.23 8.68
CA LYS A 281 20.32 -12.21 7.95
C LYS A 281 20.38 -13.52 8.70
N GLY A 282 20.44 -14.63 7.97
CA GLY A 282 20.42 -15.97 8.56
C GLY A 282 19.03 -16.39 9.02
N TRP A 283 18.99 -17.24 10.01
CA TRP A 283 17.77 -17.78 10.58
C TRP A 283 17.03 -16.73 11.41
N ASP A 284 15.73 -16.63 11.20
CA ASP A 284 14.81 -15.79 11.98
C ASP A 284 13.57 -16.61 12.39
N VAL A 285 13.21 -16.54 13.66
CA VAL A 285 12.06 -17.26 14.23
C VAL A 285 11.16 -16.26 14.92
N ASN A 286 9.88 -16.22 14.50
CA ASN A 286 8.88 -15.38 15.11
C ASN A 286 7.54 -16.15 15.26
N GLU A 287 6.50 -15.48 15.70
CA GLU A 287 5.16 -16.06 15.90
C GLU A 287 4.53 -16.68 14.63
N ASN A 288 4.96 -16.24 13.43
CA ASN A 288 4.46 -16.71 12.15
C ASN A 288 5.25 -17.90 11.60
N GLY A 289 6.39 -18.25 12.19
CA GLY A 289 7.20 -19.39 11.79
C GLY A 289 8.71 -19.11 11.76
N THR A 290 9.41 -20.03 11.13
CA THR A 290 10.87 -19.96 10.91
C THR A 290 11.14 -19.53 9.48
N TYR A 291 12.07 -18.60 9.32
CA TYR A 291 12.52 -18.04 8.03
C TYR A 291 14.04 -18.15 7.92
N TYR A 292 14.52 -18.03 6.70
CA TYR A 292 15.93 -17.86 6.44
C TYR A 292 16.16 -16.70 5.48
N PHE A 293 17.13 -15.86 5.80
CA PHE A 293 17.56 -14.73 4.98
C PHE A 293 19.02 -14.92 4.57
N ASP A 294 19.29 -14.73 3.29
CA ASP A 294 20.65 -14.87 2.75
C ASP A 294 21.66 -14.02 3.54
N GLN A 295 22.80 -14.61 3.89
CA GLN A 295 23.82 -13.99 4.76
C GLN A 295 24.46 -12.73 4.15
N ILE A 296 24.45 -12.62 2.81
CA ILE A 296 25.08 -11.51 2.09
C ILE A 296 24.04 -10.47 1.72
N THR A 297 22.99 -10.89 1.04
CA THR A 297 22.00 -10.01 0.41
C THR A 297 20.78 -9.71 1.26
N GLY A 298 20.55 -10.46 2.35
CA GLY A 298 19.35 -10.40 3.16
C GLY A 298 18.09 -10.91 2.43
N ALA A 299 18.23 -11.59 1.30
CA ALA A 299 17.09 -12.11 0.55
C ALA A 299 16.38 -13.23 1.31
N MET A 300 15.06 -13.11 1.48
CA MET A 300 14.23 -14.13 2.10
C MET A 300 14.21 -15.39 1.24
N ALA A 301 14.52 -16.52 1.84
CA ALA A 301 14.47 -17.83 1.19
C ALA A 301 13.01 -18.19 0.84
N LYS A 302 12.83 -18.69 -0.38
CA LYS A 302 11.54 -19.18 -0.91
C LYS A 302 11.78 -20.43 -1.75
N GLY A 303 10.89 -21.41 -1.61
CA GLY A 303 11.08 -22.69 -2.28
C GLY A 303 12.21 -23.54 -1.67
N ALA A 304 12.93 -24.29 -2.50
CA ALA A 304 14.02 -25.16 -2.05
C ALA A 304 15.34 -24.37 -1.94
N LEU A 305 16.04 -24.56 -0.84
CA LEU A 305 17.35 -23.94 -0.57
C LEU A 305 18.34 -24.98 -0.05
N LEU A 306 19.53 -25.05 -0.62
CA LEU A 306 20.63 -25.86 -0.12
C LEU A 306 21.52 -25.03 0.82
N LEU A 307 21.59 -25.43 2.09
CA LEU A 307 22.47 -24.82 3.09
C LEU A 307 23.28 -25.93 3.77
N ASP A 308 24.60 -25.82 3.79
CA ASP A 308 25.50 -26.76 4.46
C ASP A 308 25.16 -28.24 4.13
N ASP A 309 24.95 -28.50 2.84
CA ASP A 309 24.57 -29.81 2.30
C ASP A 309 23.18 -30.33 2.72
N VAL A 310 22.40 -29.53 3.43
CA VAL A 310 21.01 -29.85 3.80
C VAL A 310 20.03 -29.11 2.87
N GLN A 311 19.05 -29.86 2.32
CA GLN A 311 17.98 -29.30 1.49
C GLN A 311 16.85 -28.82 2.39
N TYR A 312 16.73 -27.50 2.54
CA TYR A 312 15.62 -26.85 3.23
C TYR A 312 14.48 -26.48 2.27
N GLY A 313 13.25 -26.45 2.79
CA GLY A 313 12.08 -26.02 2.07
C GLY A 313 11.36 -24.86 2.76
N PHE A 314 11.01 -23.88 1.94
CA PHE A 314 10.27 -22.71 2.39
C PHE A 314 9.03 -22.51 1.50
N ASP A 315 7.97 -21.96 2.10
CA ASP A 315 6.78 -21.57 1.34
C ASP A 315 7.16 -20.57 0.24
N PRO A 316 6.77 -20.82 -1.03
CA PRO A 316 7.18 -19.96 -2.15
C PRO A 316 6.56 -18.56 -2.12
N ILE A 317 5.49 -18.36 -1.34
CA ILE A 317 4.81 -17.06 -1.21
C ILE A 317 5.23 -16.37 0.09
N MET A 318 5.05 -17.05 1.23
CA MET A 318 5.26 -16.46 2.56
C MET A 318 6.71 -16.55 3.04
N GLY A 319 7.51 -17.48 2.52
CA GLY A 319 8.89 -17.70 2.94
C GLY A 319 9.02 -18.42 4.29
N THR A 320 7.95 -18.92 4.87
CA THR A 320 7.98 -19.75 6.09
C THR A 320 8.54 -21.14 5.80
N MET A 321 9.33 -21.66 6.72
CA MET A 321 9.86 -23.01 6.62
C MET A 321 8.73 -24.05 6.60
N LEU A 322 8.79 -24.99 5.68
CA LEU A 322 7.77 -26.02 5.49
C LEU A 322 7.90 -27.11 6.56
N ASP A 323 6.78 -27.52 7.15
CA ASP A 323 6.72 -28.64 8.07
C ASP A 323 5.52 -29.54 7.74
N CYS A 324 5.78 -30.82 7.50
CA CYS A 324 4.79 -31.80 7.04
C CYS A 324 3.99 -31.28 5.83
N GLN A 325 4.69 -30.77 4.83
CA GLN A 325 4.10 -30.13 3.65
C GLN A 325 4.83 -30.47 2.34
N TRP A 326 4.09 -30.42 1.23
CA TRP A 326 4.62 -30.55 -0.12
C TRP A 326 5.17 -29.22 -0.63
N LEU A 327 6.32 -29.28 -1.28
CA LEU A 327 6.80 -28.25 -2.18
C LEU A 327 6.62 -28.73 -3.62
N HIS A 328 5.74 -28.11 -4.36
CA HIS A 328 5.51 -28.38 -5.77
C HIS A 328 6.48 -27.55 -6.62
N THR A 329 7.19 -28.22 -7.53
CA THR A 329 8.15 -27.57 -8.44
C THR A 329 7.94 -28.08 -9.87
N GLU A 330 8.50 -27.38 -10.84
CA GLU A 330 8.44 -27.81 -12.25
C GLU A 330 9.07 -29.19 -12.51
N VAL A 331 10.01 -29.61 -11.66
CA VAL A 331 10.71 -30.89 -11.79
C VAL A 331 10.10 -32.00 -10.97
N GLY A 332 9.16 -31.71 -10.07
CA GLY A 332 8.42 -32.67 -9.26
C GLY A 332 8.07 -32.15 -7.87
N ASP A 333 7.45 -33.01 -7.08
CA ASP A 333 6.98 -32.71 -5.73
C ASP A 333 7.91 -33.32 -4.70
N TYR A 334 8.18 -32.57 -3.63
CA TYR A 334 9.06 -32.95 -2.54
C TYR A 334 8.38 -32.70 -1.20
N TRP A 335 8.53 -33.62 -0.27
CA TRP A 335 7.99 -33.52 1.08
C TRP A 335 9.04 -33.00 2.06
N TYR A 336 8.63 -32.10 2.93
CA TYR A 336 9.47 -31.52 3.95
C TYR A 336 8.88 -31.77 5.34
N GLU A 337 9.73 -32.15 6.29
CA GLU A 337 9.41 -32.27 7.72
C GLU A 337 10.46 -31.48 8.51
N GLY A 338 10.01 -30.60 9.41
CA GLY A 338 10.89 -29.72 10.15
C GLY A 338 11.80 -28.88 9.25
N GLY A 339 11.30 -28.50 8.07
CA GLY A 339 12.04 -27.72 7.07
C GLY A 339 12.98 -28.57 6.18
N ILE A 340 13.24 -29.83 6.49
CA ILE A 340 14.21 -30.66 5.80
C ILE A 340 13.53 -31.56 4.78
N ARG A 341 14.09 -31.62 3.57
CA ARG A 341 13.61 -32.52 2.52
C ARG A 341 13.73 -33.97 2.96
N GLN A 342 12.68 -34.73 2.78
CA GLN A 342 12.62 -36.13 3.17
C GLN A 342 12.92 -37.08 1.99
N GLY A 343 13.23 -38.34 2.32
CA GLY A 343 13.43 -39.42 1.33
C GLY A 343 14.73 -39.31 0.54
N THR A 344 15.72 -38.56 1.03
CA THR A 344 17.03 -38.37 0.35
C THR A 344 18.04 -39.45 0.67
N GLU A 345 17.75 -40.34 1.66
CA GLU A 345 18.69 -41.38 2.12
C GLU A 345 18.19 -42.78 1.86
N GLY A 346 19.09 -43.76 1.86
CA GLY A 346 18.80 -45.17 1.68
C GLY A 346 18.16 -45.45 0.31
N ARG A 347 16.98 -46.05 0.31
CA ARG A 347 16.16 -46.25 -0.90
C ARG A 347 15.09 -45.20 -1.06
N GLY A 348 14.81 -44.43 -0.01
CA GLY A 348 13.75 -43.46 0.07
C GLY A 348 12.92 -43.60 1.35
N LYS A 349 11.83 -42.86 1.42
CA LYS A 349 10.94 -42.80 2.59
C LYS A 349 9.48 -42.90 2.20
N GLU A 350 8.73 -43.78 2.90
CA GLU A 350 7.28 -43.78 2.82
C GLU A 350 6.71 -42.76 3.79
N ILE A 351 5.74 -41.99 3.33
CA ILE A 351 5.01 -41.02 4.14
C ILE A 351 3.51 -41.16 3.97
N TYR A 352 2.77 -40.76 4.98
CA TYR A 352 1.33 -40.62 4.89
C TYR A 352 0.94 -39.15 4.99
N ASP A 353 0.26 -38.66 4.00
CA ASP A 353 -0.25 -37.29 3.99
C ASP A 353 -1.72 -37.26 4.43
N LEU A 354 -1.98 -36.64 5.56
CA LEU A 354 -3.31 -36.51 6.14
C LEU A 354 -4.26 -35.67 5.27
N ALA A 355 -3.73 -34.73 4.51
CA ALA A 355 -4.55 -33.83 3.68
C ALA A 355 -5.17 -34.54 2.49
N SER A 356 -4.43 -35.46 1.88
CA SER A 356 -4.87 -36.29 0.74
C SER A 356 -5.39 -37.67 1.16
N ASP A 357 -5.26 -38.05 2.44
CA ASP A 357 -5.57 -39.40 2.94
C ASP A 357 -4.86 -40.52 2.17
N ALA A 358 -3.58 -40.28 1.82
CA ALA A 358 -2.85 -41.19 0.96
C ALA A 358 -1.39 -41.42 1.41
N TRP A 359 -0.88 -42.62 1.03
CA TRP A 359 0.52 -42.97 1.22
C TRP A 359 1.32 -42.67 -0.04
N TYR A 360 2.51 -42.11 0.14
CA TYR A 360 3.44 -41.71 -0.89
C TYR A 360 4.82 -42.33 -0.67
N TRP A 361 5.59 -42.45 -1.75
CA TRP A 361 7.02 -42.78 -1.68
C TRP A 361 7.88 -41.61 -2.14
N LEU A 362 8.86 -41.26 -1.33
CA LEU A 362 9.89 -40.28 -1.62
C LEU A 362 11.15 -41.04 -2.03
N ASP A 363 11.52 -40.93 -3.29
CA ASP A 363 12.56 -41.77 -3.90
C ASP A 363 13.97 -41.15 -3.72
N ALA A 364 14.87 -41.89 -3.03
CA ALA A 364 16.23 -41.39 -2.81
C ALA A 364 17.07 -41.32 -4.10
N VAL A 365 16.76 -42.16 -5.09
CA VAL A 365 17.44 -42.11 -6.41
C VAL A 365 17.17 -40.77 -7.11
N ASP A 366 16.00 -40.21 -6.89
CA ASP A 366 15.56 -38.91 -7.42
C ASP A 366 15.62 -37.82 -6.36
N ASN A 367 16.52 -37.96 -5.38
CA ASN A 367 16.76 -36.98 -4.32
C ASN A 367 15.49 -36.57 -3.51
N GLY A 368 14.70 -37.57 -3.11
CA GLY A 368 13.49 -37.41 -2.31
C GLY A 368 12.25 -36.98 -3.12
N LYS A 369 12.29 -37.08 -4.44
CA LYS A 369 11.14 -36.76 -5.30
C LYS A 369 10.01 -37.78 -5.09
N LYS A 370 8.76 -37.32 -5.12
CA LYS A 370 7.54 -38.15 -5.11
C LYS A 370 7.56 -39.13 -6.26
N ALA A 371 7.45 -40.43 -5.96
CA ALA A 371 7.30 -41.48 -6.97
C ALA A 371 5.90 -41.41 -7.58
N VAL A 372 5.80 -41.42 -8.90
CA VAL A 372 4.56 -41.46 -9.68
C VAL A 372 4.65 -42.51 -10.76
N SER A 373 3.55 -43.20 -11.03
CA SER A 373 3.45 -44.28 -12.06
C SER A 373 4.61 -45.27 -11.95
N LYS A 374 4.95 -45.74 -10.74
CA LYS A 374 6.17 -46.50 -10.46
C LYS A 374 5.94 -47.64 -9.47
N ASP A 375 6.57 -48.78 -9.73
CA ASP A 375 6.71 -49.85 -8.76
C ASP A 375 7.98 -49.66 -7.93
N VAL A 376 7.86 -49.71 -6.62
CA VAL A 376 8.95 -49.50 -5.67
C VAL A 376 9.12 -50.74 -4.79
N TYR A 377 10.35 -51.18 -4.61
CA TYR A 377 10.66 -52.18 -3.58
C TYR A 377 10.99 -51.52 -2.27
N GLN A 378 10.21 -51.81 -1.26
CA GLN A 378 10.40 -51.34 0.11
C GLN A 378 10.96 -52.48 0.96
N GLU A 379 11.97 -52.18 1.80
CA GLU A 379 12.57 -53.17 2.70
C GLU A 379 11.79 -53.35 4.00
N SER A 380 10.84 -52.49 4.28
CA SER A 380 9.95 -52.59 5.43
C SER A 380 9.11 -53.87 5.37
N ASP A 381 8.73 -54.38 6.53
CA ASP A 381 7.86 -55.55 6.69
C ASP A 381 8.36 -56.83 5.97
N GLY A 382 9.68 -57.04 5.94
CA GLY A 382 10.31 -58.20 5.32
C GLY A 382 10.49 -58.09 3.80
N GLY A 383 10.29 -56.93 3.22
CA GLY A 383 10.44 -56.63 1.80
C GLY A 383 9.16 -56.80 1.02
N LYS A 384 8.68 -55.74 0.40
CA LYS A 384 7.47 -55.75 -0.44
C LYS A 384 7.64 -54.88 -1.68
N TRP A 385 6.96 -55.25 -2.76
CA TRP A 385 6.73 -54.37 -3.92
C TRP A 385 5.43 -53.61 -3.71
N VAL A 386 5.47 -52.32 -3.93
CA VAL A 386 4.34 -51.38 -3.82
C VAL A 386 4.24 -50.61 -5.14
N ARG A 387 3.04 -50.31 -5.59
CA ARG A 387 2.81 -49.48 -6.78
C ARG A 387 2.23 -48.13 -6.38
N TYR A 388 2.74 -47.10 -7.02
CA TYR A 388 2.22 -45.75 -6.92
C TYR A 388 1.60 -45.32 -8.25
N ASP A 389 0.41 -44.74 -8.22
CA ASP A 389 -0.34 -44.30 -9.39
C ASP A 389 0.24 -43.02 -10.02
N ALA A 390 -0.50 -42.41 -10.95
CA ALA A 390 -0.09 -41.19 -11.64
C ALA A 390 -0.07 -39.94 -10.71
N ASP A 391 -0.83 -39.97 -9.64
CA ASP A 391 -0.86 -38.93 -8.62
C ASP A 391 0.15 -39.18 -7.48
N GLY A 392 0.78 -40.37 -7.50
CA GLY A 392 1.74 -40.83 -6.51
C GLY A 392 1.10 -41.55 -5.32
N HIS A 393 -0.20 -41.83 -5.35
CA HIS A 393 -0.89 -42.56 -4.29
C HIS A 393 -0.53 -44.04 -4.31
N MET A 394 -0.31 -44.61 -3.15
CA MET A 394 -0.15 -46.05 -3.02
C MET A 394 -1.41 -46.79 -3.48
N ILE A 395 -1.28 -47.69 -4.45
CA ILE A 395 -2.39 -48.52 -4.94
C ILE A 395 -2.68 -49.62 -3.93
N LYS A 396 -3.97 -49.80 -3.64
CA LYS A 396 -4.51 -50.88 -2.80
C LYS A 396 -5.67 -51.58 -3.51
N GLY A 397 -5.81 -52.88 -3.27
CA GLY A 397 -6.83 -53.67 -3.93
C GLY A 397 -6.46 -54.05 -5.39
N TRP A 398 -7.47 -54.20 -6.24
CA TRP A 398 -7.29 -54.58 -7.63
C TRP A 398 -6.84 -53.41 -8.49
N ASP A 399 -5.82 -53.62 -9.33
CA ASP A 399 -5.34 -52.69 -10.35
C ASP A 399 -5.23 -53.35 -11.70
N THR A 400 -5.41 -52.61 -12.77
CA THR A 400 -5.31 -53.09 -14.15
C THR A 400 -4.39 -52.18 -14.96
N GLN A 401 -3.34 -52.79 -15.53
CA GLN A 401 -2.36 -52.10 -16.39
C GLN A 401 -2.37 -52.76 -17.77
N GLY A 402 -2.97 -52.10 -18.73
CA GLY A 402 -3.19 -52.65 -20.06
C GLY A 402 -4.07 -53.91 -20.01
N VAL A 403 -3.50 -55.10 -20.30
CA VAL A 403 -4.19 -56.40 -20.26
C VAL A 403 -3.95 -57.15 -18.95
N ASP A 404 -2.99 -56.72 -18.16
CA ASP A 404 -2.58 -57.40 -16.94
C ASP A 404 -3.35 -56.86 -15.72
N ARG A 405 -3.76 -57.76 -14.83
CA ARG A 405 -4.39 -57.42 -13.57
C ARG A 405 -3.45 -57.75 -12.42
N PHE A 406 -3.44 -56.89 -11.44
CA PHE A 406 -2.64 -57.00 -10.21
C PHE A 406 -3.54 -56.87 -8.99
N TYR A 407 -3.06 -57.31 -7.84
CA TYR A 407 -3.71 -57.08 -6.56
C TYR A 407 -2.69 -56.62 -5.54
N PHE A 408 -3.05 -55.60 -4.80
CA PHE A 408 -2.24 -55.02 -3.73
C PHE A 408 -2.97 -55.19 -2.41
N ASP A 409 -2.26 -55.61 -1.38
CA ASP A 409 -2.84 -55.77 -0.03
C ASP A 409 -3.54 -54.50 0.42
N PRO A 410 -4.79 -54.53 0.91
CA PRO A 410 -5.54 -53.31 1.26
C PRO A 410 -4.97 -52.53 2.44
N ILE A 411 -4.15 -53.19 3.28
CA ILE A 411 -3.54 -52.56 4.46
C ILE A 411 -2.13 -52.05 4.11
N THR A 412 -1.28 -52.95 3.61
CA THR A 412 0.15 -52.70 3.44
C THR A 412 0.55 -52.21 2.04
N GLY A 413 -0.34 -52.28 1.06
CA GLY A 413 -0.05 -51.99 -0.35
C GLY A 413 0.88 -53.03 -1.02
N ALA A 414 1.21 -54.15 -0.35
CA ALA A 414 2.10 -55.17 -0.88
C ALA A 414 1.50 -55.85 -2.13
N MET A 415 2.27 -55.87 -3.22
CA MET A 415 1.89 -56.55 -4.46
C MET A 415 1.79 -58.07 -4.25
N ALA A 416 0.64 -58.64 -4.58
CA ALA A 416 0.42 -60.09 -4.51
C ALA A 416 1.34 -60.85 -5.49
N LYS A 417 2.02 -61.86 -4.98
CA LYS A 417 2.89 -62.75 -5.76
C LYS A 417 2.67 -64.22 -5.32
N GLY A 418 2.70 -65.12 -6.27
CA GLY A 418 2.40 -66.51 -5.97
C GLY A 418 0.92 -66.80 -5.74
N VAL A 419 0.58 -67.62 -4.74
CA VAL A 419 -0.79 -67.98 -4.41
C VAL A 419 -1.30 -67.12 -3.24
N VAL A 420 -2.39 -66.35 -3.46
CA VAL A 420 -2.99 -65.47 -2.47
C VAL A 420 -4.49 -65.74 -2.35
N MET A 421 -5.00 -65.75 -1.15
CA MET A 421 -6.46 -65.82 -0.86
C MET A 421 -7.02 -64.39 -0.77
N ILE A 422 -8.01 -64.07 -1.61
CA ILE A 422 -8.71 -62.79 -1.63
C ILE A 422 -10.20 -63.09 -1.50
N ASP A 423 -10.86 -62.58 -0.48
CA ASP A 423 -12.30 -62.80 -0.22
C ASP A 423 -12.73 -64.27 -0.29
N GLY A 424 -11.88 -65.19 0.22
CA GLY A 424 -12.14 -66.59 0.25
C GLY A 424 -11.88 -67.33 -1.10
N ILE A 425 -11.45 -66.64 -2.13
CA ILE A 425 -11.12 -67.18 -3.45
C ILE A 425 -9.60 -67.22 -3.61
N ARG A 426 -9.11 -68.35 -4.17
CA ARG A 426 -7.67 -68.51 -4.40
C ARG A 426 -7.32 -67.97 -5.78
N TYR A 427 -6.31 -67.10 -5.82
CA TYR A 427 -5.75 -66.50 -7.03
C TYR A 427 -4.28 -66.85 -7.16
N TRP A 428 -3.79 -66.92 -8.43
CA TRP A 428 -2.38 -67.16 -8.77
C TRP A 428 -1.79 -65.91 -9.45
N PHE A 429 -0.75 -65.38 -8.90
CA PHE A 429 -0.02 -64.26 -9.46
C PHE A 429 1.39 -64.72 -9.88
N ASP A 430 1.90 -64.17 -10.97
CA ASP A 430 3.27 -64.42 -11.39
C ASP A 430 4.24 -63.94 -10.27
N SER A 431 5.18 -64.83 -9.92
CA SER A 431 6.08 -64.56 -8.78
C SER A 431 7.11 -63.45 -9.05
N ARG A 432 7.36 -63.16 -10.32
CA ARG A 432 8.29 -62.09 -10.71
C ARG A 432 7.56 -60.80 -10.99
N THR A 433 6.54 -60.78 -11.82
CA THR A 433 5.83 -59.58 -12.29
C THR A 433 4.67 -59.18 -11.40
N GLY A 434 4.06 -60.11 -10.65
CA GLY A 434 2.84 -59.86 -9.88
C GLY A 434 1.56 -59.87 -10.73
N ALA A 435 1.63 -60.14 -12.03
CA ALA A 435 0.45 -60.21 -12.88
C ALA A 435 -0.40 -61.42 -12.56
N LEU A 436 -1.74 -61.25 -12.59
CA LEU A 436 -2.69 -62.33 -12.38
C LEU A 436 -2.54 -63.34 -13.50
N ILE A 437 -2.29 -64.62 -13.13
CA ILE A 437 -2.26 -65.72 -14.03
C ILE A 437 -3.72 -66.18 -14.23
N ALA A 438 -4.25 -66.14 -15.47
CA ALA A 438 -5.60 -66.59 -15.73
C ALA A 438 -5.75 -68.04 -15.26
N PRO A 439 -6.85 -68.43 -14.60
CA PRO A 439 -7.09 -69.81 -14.26
C PRO A 439 -7.14 -70.61 -15.52
N LYS A 440 -6.35 -71.73 -15.55
CA LYS A 440 -6.40 -72.67 -16.64
C LYS A 440 -7.74 -73.42 -16.71
#